data_8392d771fb899d93d33c5c31856b7651
#
_entry.id   8392d771fb899d93d33c5c31856b7651
#
_cell.length_a   1.000
_cell.length_b   1.000
_cell.length_c   1.000
_cell.angle_alpha   90.00
_cell.angle_beta   90.00
_cell.angle_gamma   90.00
#
_symmetry.space_group_name_H-M   'P 1'
#
loop_
_entity.id
_entity.type
_entity.pdbx_description
1 polymer ?
#
loop_
_entity_poly.entity_id
_entity_poly.type
_entity_poly.pdbx_seq_one_letter_code
_entity_poly.pdbx_strand_id
1 'polypeptide(L)'
;MLENRLGFTLIELLLVIALLAVIAVATTPFLSRFLLQTHFDAAEEQVIMAVKTAQSNAMDKSAQGPWGVCLLPGQLRVYSGSCGSPTTFEEFSLVDTMTVSGFTDIVFSNRGEPTPGST
;
A
#
# COMPACT_ATOMS: atom_id res chain seq x y z
N MET A 1 28.36 -29.96 49.65
CA MET A 1 28.22 -29.50 48.26
C MET A 1 28.24 -28.00 48.24
N LEU A 2 29.30 -27.42 47.70
CA LEU A 2 29.41 -25.96 47.52
C LEU A 2 28.67 -25.63 46.24
N GLU A 3 27.44 -25.18 46.36
CA GLU A 3 26.75 -24.53 45.23
C GLU A 3 27.50 -23.26 44.84
N ASN A 4 28.21 -23.35 43.75
CA ASN A 4 28.85 -22.21 43.12
C ASN A 4 27.73 -21.28 42.59
N ARG A 5 27.23 -20.43 43.45
CA ARG A 5 26.35 -19.31 43.05
C ARG A 5 27.24 -18.27 42.38
N LEU A 6 27.45 -18.46 41.07
CA LEU A 6 28.10 -17.45 40.23
C LEU A 6 27.10 -16.30 40.10
N GLY A 7 27.21 -15.31 40.96
CA GLY A 7 26.47 -14.05 40.83
C GLY A 7 27.03 -13.24 39.69
N PHE A 8 26.18 -12.56 38.93
CA PHE A 8 26.60 -11.58 37.94
C PHE A 8 27.34 -10.43 38.60
N THR A 9 28.46 -10.03 38.01
CA THR A 9 29.19 -8.85 38.48
C THR A 9 28.51 -7.60 37.95
N LEU A 10 28.64 -6.49 38.70
CA LEU A 10 28.07 -5.20 38.31
C LEU A 10 28.61 -4.73 36.95
N ILE A 11 29.90 -4.99 36.71
CA ILE A 11 30.55 -4.64 35.42
C ILE A 11 29.96 -5.43 34.25
N GLU A 12 29.62 -6.71 34.45
CA GLU A 12 29.02 -7.57 33.44
C GLU A 12 27.62 -7.08 33.07
N LEU A 13 26.82 -6.67 34.07
CA LEU A 13 25.51 -6.06 33.84
C LEU A 13 25.62 -4.75 33.05
N LEU A 14 26.55 -3.86 33.41
CA LEU A 14 26.82 -2.62 32.72
C LEU A 14 27.24 -2.86 31.26
N LEU A 15 28.06 -3.86 31.00
CA LEU A 15 28.48 -4.19 29.65
C LEU A 15 27.31 -4.70 28.80
N VAL A 16 26.42 -5.53 29.36
CA VAL A 16 25.24 -6.04 28.67
C VAL A 16 24.28 -4.90 28.30
N ILE A 17 23.98 -3.99 29.21
CA ILE A 17 23.08 -2.87 28.90
C ILE A 17 23.71 -1.90 27.90
N ALA A 18 25.02 -1.69 27.94
CA ALA A 18 25.71 -0.87 26.95
C ALA A 18 25.64 -1.50 25.54
N LEU A 19 25.84 -2.80 25.42
CA LEU A 19 25.70 -3.51 24.14
C LEU A 19 24.24 -3.47 23.62
N LEU A 20 23.26 -3.70 24.50
CA LEU A 20 21.85 -3.60 24.12
C LEU A 20 21.48 -2.20 23.63
N ALA A 21 22.00 -1.15 24.27
CA ALA A 21 21.77 0.23 23.85
C ALA A 21 22.33 0.50 22.44
N VAL A 22 23.53 0.01 22.14
CA VAL A 22 24.13 0.15 20.80
C VAL A 22 23.29 -0.55 19.74
N ILE A 23 22.83 -1.78 20.00
CA ILE A 23 21.99 -2.53 19.06
C ILE A 23 20.64 -1.81 18.86
N ALA A 24 20.02 -1.33 19.92
CA ALA A 24 18.74 -0.62 19.84
C ALA A 24 18.82 0.63 18.94
N VAL A 25 19.88 1.42 19.06
CA VAL A 25 20.09 2.60 18.21
C VAL A 25 20.33 2.22 16.74
N ALA A 26 21.07 1.16 16.47
CA ALA A 26 21.38 0.73 15.12
C ALA A 26 20.17 0.15 14.36
N THR A 27 19.21 -0.44 15.08
CA THR A 27 18.03 -1.07 14.44
C THR A 27 16.93 -0.09 14.06
N THR A 28 16.84 1.07 14.69
CA THR A 28 15.77 2.07 14.49
C THR A 28 15.66 2.54 13.02
N PRO A 29 16.74 2.96 12.32
CA PRO A 29 16.63 3.43 10.93
C PRO A 29 16.29 2.32 9.94
N PHE A 30 16.66 1.09 10.25
CA PHE A 30 16.33 -0.05 9.40
C PHE A 30 14.83 -0.37 9.42
N LEU A 31 14.23 -0.36 10.61
CA LEU A 31 12.80 -0.65 10.78
C LEU A 31 11.93 0.38 10.09
N SER A 32 12.24 1.68 10.19
CA SER A 32 11.47 2.73 9.54
C SER A 32 11.51 2.64 8.01
N ARG A 33 12.65 2.32 7.42
CA ARG A 33 12.79 2.10 5.97
C ARG A 33 12.01 0.87 5.50
N PHE A 34 12.07 -0.20 6.28
CA PHE A 34 11.33 -1.43 5.97
C PHE A 34 9.81 -1.20 5.97
N LEU A 35 9.28 -0.52 6.99
CA LEU A 35 7.86 -0.17 7.05
C LEU A 35 7.43 0.71 5.87
N LEU A 36 8.24 1.71 5.52
CA LEU A 36 7.94 2.58 4.39
C LEU A 36 7.87 1.79 3.07
N GLN A 37 8.84 0.91 2.85
CA GLN A 37 8.87 0.07 1.65
C GLN A 37 7.65 -0.87 1.58
N THR A 38 7.26 -1.48 2.68
CA THR A 38 6.07 -2.35 2.75
C THR A 38 4.79 -1.58 2.40
N HIS A 39 4.68 -0.32 2.83
CA HIS A 39 3.54 0.53 2.48
C HIS A 39 3.52 0.89 0.99
N PHE A 40 4.68 1.14 0.38
CA PHE A 40 4.77 1.38 -1.06
C PHE A 40 4.37 0.15 -1.88
N ASP A 41 4.87 -1.02 -1.51
CA ASP A 41 4.55 -2.27 -2.19
C ASP A 41 3.04 -2.57 -2.11
N ALA A 42 2.43 -2.35 -0.95
CA ALA A 42 0.99 -2.51 -0.75
C ALA A 42 0.17 -1.53 -1.60
N ALA A 43 0.59 -0.27 -1.70
CA ALA A 43 -0.09 0.73 -2.53
C ALA A 43 0.02 0.42 -4.02
N GLU A 44 1.18 -0.04 -4.48
CA GLU A 44 1.38 -0.48 -5.86
C GLU A 44 0.45 -1.64 -6.22
N GLU A 45 0.34 -2.63 -5.34
CA GLU A 45 -0.54 -3.78 -5.53
C GLU A 45 -2.02 -3.35 -5.62
N GLN A 46 -2.45 -2.41 -4.79
CA GLN A 46 -3.80 -1.84 -4.84
C GLN A 46 -4.10 -1.15 -6.17
N VAL A 47 -3.17 -0.36 -6.68
CA VAL A 47 -3.31 0.31 -7.98
C VAL A 47 -3.41 -0.73 -9.12
N ILE A 48 -2.54 -1.72 -9.12
CA ILE A 48 -2.55 -2.80 -10.12
C ILE A 48 -3.86 -3.58 -10.07
N MET A 49 -4.35 -3.92 -8.87
CA MET A 49 -5.63 -4.60 -8.70
C MET A 49 -6.79 -3.76 -9.23
N ALA A 50 -6.86 -2.48 -8.90
CA ALA A 50 -7.91 -1.58 -9.36
C ALA A 50 -7.95 -1.49 -10.89
N VAL A 51 -6.79 -1.32 -11.52
CA VAL A 51 -6.67 -1.26 -12.99
C VAL A 51 -7.09 -2.57 -13.66
N LYS A 52 -6.62 -3.71 -13.14
CA LYS A 52 -7.00 -5.03 -13.66
C LYS A 52 -8.49 -5.31 -13.49
N THR A 53 -9.07 -4.92 -12.38
CA THR A 53 -10.51 -5.07 -12.12
C THR A 53 -11.32 -4.24 -13.10
N ALA A 54 -10.95 -2.97 -13.32
CA ALA A 54 -11.61 -2.10 -14.29
C ALA A 54 -11.49 -2.66 -15.72
N GLN A 55 -10.31 -3.12 -16.10
CA GLN A 55 -10.09 -3.72 -17.42
C GLN A 55 -10.91 -5.01 -17.62
N SER A 56 -10.94 -5.88 -16.62
CA SER A 56 -11.72 -7.12 -16.65
C SER A 56 -13.22 -6.84 -16.78
N ASN A 57 -13.72 -5.89 -15.99
CA ASN A 57 -15.13 -5.49 -16.03
C ASN A 57 -15.49 -4.82 -17.36
N ALA A 58 -14.58 -4.05 -17.95
CA ALA A 58 -14.80 -3.42 -19.25
C ALA A 58 -14.90 -4.46 -20.40
N MET A 59 -14.18 -5.57 -20.29
CA MET A 59 -14.21 -6.65 -21.26
C MET A 59 -15.39 -7.61 -21.03
N ASP A 60 -15.99 -7.61 -19.84
CA ASP A 60 -17.14 -8.45 -19.54
C ASP A 60 -18.39 -7.87 -20.21
N LYS A 61 -18.97 -8.65 -21.14
CA LYS A 61 -20.18 -8.26 -21.87
C LYS A 61 -21.43 -8.13 -21.01
N SER A 62 -21.42 -8.70 -19.81
CA SER A 62 -22.51 -8.58 -18.83
C SER A 62 -22.46 -7.29 -18.03
N ALA A 63 -21.29 -6.64 -17.96
CA ALA A 63 -21.10 -5.38 -17.28
C ALA A 63 -21.58 -4.20 -18.15
N GLN A 64 -22.51 -3.42 -17.67
CA GLN A 64 -23.08 -2.31 -18.43
C GLN A 64 -22.19 -1.07 -18.41
N GLY A 65 -21.79 -0.60 -19.58
CA GLY A 65 -21.14 0.68 -19.80
C GLY A 65 -19.61 0.65 -19.75
N PRO A 66 -18.98 1.79 -20.01
CA PRO A 66 -17.53 1.90 -19.90
C PRO A 66 -17.10 1.84 -18.42
N TRP A 67 -16.02 1.12 -18.18
CA TRP A 67 -15.41 1.03 -16.85
C TRP A 67 -14.13 1.85 -16.80
N GLY A 68 -13.91 2.52 -15.69
CA GLY A 68 -12.74 3.34 -15.48
C GLY A 68 -12.21 3.30 -14.05
N VAL A 69 -11.04 3.88 -13.86
CA VAL A 69 -10.40 4.06 -12.56
C VAL A 69 -10.11 5.54 -12.37
N CYS A 70 -10.56 6.11 -11.28
CA CYS A 70 -10.23 7.47 -10.89
C CYS A 70 -9.62 7.51 -9.48
N LEU A 71 -8.85 8.56 -9.23
CA LEU A 71 -8.23 8.82 -7.95
C LEU A 71 -9.10 9.80 -7.15
N LEU A 72 -9.48 9.39 -5.96
CA LEU A 72 -10.11 10.22 -4.95
C LEU A 72 -9.15 10.43 -3.78
N PRO A 73 -9.37 11.41 -2.92
CA PRO A 73 -8.55 11.60 -1.73
C PRO A 73 -8.49 10.33 -0.87
N GLY A 74 -7.30 9.71 -0.78
CA GLY A 74 -7.06 8.52 0.02
C GLY A 74 -7.59 7.19 -0.56
N GLN A 75 -8.14 7.18 -1.77
CA GLN A 75 -8.71 5.97 -2.37
C GLN A 75 -8.74 5.98 -3.90
N LEU A 76 -8.67 4.80 -4.47
CA LEU A 76 -8.94 4.57 -5.89
C LEU A 76 -10.37 4.07 -6.05
N ARG A 77 -11.09 4.61 -7.02
CA ARG A 77 -12.43 4.14 -7.37
C ARG A 77 -12.42 3.52 -8.76
N VAL A 78 -12.82 2.26 -8.81
CA VAL A 78 -13.19 1.57 -10.05
C VAL A 78 -14.69 1.83 -10.27
N TYR A 79 -15.08 2.37 -11.39
CA TYR A 79 -16.45 2.81 -11.62
C TYR A 79 -16.97 2.43 -13.01
N SER A 80 -18.27 2.33 -13.12
CA SER A 80 -18.98 2.27 -14.40
C SER A 80 -19.76 3.58 -14.61
N GLY A 81 -19.61 4.16 -15.77
CA GLY A 81 -20.23 5.44 -16.12
C GLY A 81 -19.28 6.62 -15.98
N SER A 82 -19.36 7.38 -14.90
CA SER A 82 -18.48 8.50 -14.61
C SER A 82 -17.98 8.50 -13.17
N CYS A 83 -16.80 9.05 -12.94
CA CYS A 83 -16.19 9.09 -11.60
C CYS A 83 -17.05 9.85 -10.57
N GLY A 84 -17.70 10.95 -10.98
CA GLY A 84 -18.52 11.77 -10.09
C GLY A 84 -19.91 11.21 -9.81
N SER A 85 -20.45 10.41 -10.72
CA SER A 85 -21.79 9.81 -10.63
C SER A 85 -21.76 8.39 -11.18
N PRO A 86 -21.12 7.47 -10.48
CA PRO A 86 -21.00 6.10 -10.95
C PRO A 86 -22.32 5.36 -10.82
N THR A 87 -22.61 4.49 -11.78
CA THR A 87 -23.75 3.56 -11.71
C THR A 87 -23.43 2.40 -10.79
N THR A 88 -22.20 1.90 -10.88
CA THR A 88 -21.63 0.87 -10.00
C THR A 88 -20.18 1.23 -9.72
N PHE A 89 -19.72 1.03 -8.51
CA PHE A 89 -18.35 1.34 -8.15
C PHE A 89 -17.81 0.40 -7.08
N GLU A 90 -16.48 0.28 -7.06
CA GLU A 90 -15.71 -0.42 -6.05
C GLU A 90 -14.55 0.48 -5.60
N GLU A 91 -14.30 0.56 -4.32
CA GLU A 91 -13.28 1.44 -3.75
C GLU A 91 -12.13 0.64 -3.14
N PHE A 92 -10.91 1.04 -3.48
CA PHE A 92 -9.68 0.50 -2.93
C PHE A 92 -9.02 1.59 -2.09
N SER A 93 -8.94 1.38 -0.78
CA SER A 93 -8.32 2.34 0.12
C SER A 93 -6.79 2.35 -0.04
N LEU A 94 -6.24 3.54 -0.21
CA LEU A 94 -4.81 3.79 -0.15
C LEU A 94 -4.41 4.13 1.29
N VAL A 95 -3.15 3.85 1.63
CA VAL A 95 -2.62 4.25 2.94
C VAL A 95 -2.59 5.77 3.03
N ASP A 96 -3.15 6.34 4.10
CA ASP A 96 -3.34 7.79 4.31
C ASP A 96 -2.06 8.64 4.18
N THR A 97 -0.90 8.01 4.32
CA THR A 97 0.41 8.67 4.21
C THR A 97 0.92 8.82 2.78
N MET A 98 0.20 8.27 1.79
CA MET A 98 0.64 8.27 0.40
C MET A 98 -0.22 9.18 -0.46
N THR A 99 0.46 10.03 -1.21
CA THR A 99 -0.14 10.86 -2.26
C THR A 99 0.26 10.29 -3.62
N VAL A 100 -0.72 9.86 -4.39
CA VAL A 100 -0.51 9.47 -5.78
C VAL A 100 -0.65 10.73 -6.64
N SER A 101 0.40 11.09 -7.36
CA SER A 101 0.42 12.25 -8.26
C SER A 101 0.62 11.80 -9.71
N GLY A 102 0.08 12.56 -10.64
CA GLY A 102 0.21 12.25 -12.07
C GLY A 102 -0.73 11.16 -12.58
N PHE A 103 -1.65 10.69 -11.74
CA PHE A 103 -2.68 9.74 -12.14
C PHE A 103 -3.85 10.53 -12.76
N THR A 104 -4.13 10.25 -14.00
CA THR A 104 -5.33 10.74 -14.68
C THR A 104 -6.38 9.65 -14.73
N ASP A 105 -7.64 10.06 -14.77
CA ASP A 105 -8.75 9.14 -14.95
C ASP A 105 -8.53 8.29 -16.22
N ILE A 106 -8.56 6.98 -16.06
CA ILE A 106 -8.35 6.01 -17.14
C ILE A 106 -9.66 5.26 -17.37
N VAL A 107 -10.19 5.36 -18.57
CA VAL A 107 -11.39 4.63 -18.99
C VAL A 107 -10.98 3.52 -19.94
N PHE A 108 -11.53 2.34 -19.75
CA PHE A 108 -11.29 1.18 -20.62
C PHE A 108 -12.43 1.00 -21.61
N SER A 109 -12.06 0.77 -22.87
CA SER A 109 -13.00 0.35 -23.91
C SER A 109 -13.45 -1.10 -23.69
N ASN A 110 -14.48 -1.51 -24.40
CA ASN A 110 -14.96 -2.89 -24.40
C ASN A 110 -13.94 -3.93 -24.93
N ARG A 111 -12.82 -3.47 -25.46
CA ARG A 111 -11.67 -4.30 -25.84
C ARG A 111 -10.58 -4.35 -24.77
N GLY A 112 -10.78 -3.66 -23.65
CA GLY A 112 -9.78 -3.53 -22.60
C GLY A 112 -8.64 -2.56 -22.92
N GLU A 113 -8.80 -1.72 -23.95
CA GLU A 113 -7.81 -0.70 -24.31
C GLU A 113 -8.01 0.54 -23.46
N PRO A 114 -6.95 1.07 -22.82
CA PRO A 114 -7.06 2.29 -22.03
C PRO A 114 -7.24 3.50 -22.94
N THR A 115 -8.21 4.32 -22.62
CA THR A 115 -8.40 5.64 -23.23
C THR A 115 -8.23 6.68 -22.13
N PRO A 116 -7.55 7.82 -22.39
CA PRO A 116 -7.48 8.90 -21.41
C PRO A 116 -8.91 9.38 -21.12
N GLY A 117 -9.27 9.42 -19.83
CA GLY A 117 -10.56 9.90 -19.41
C GLY A 117 -10.74 11.34 -19.84
N SER A 118 -11.88 11.66 -20.43
CA SER A 118 -12.27 13.06 -20.66
C SER A 118 -12.60 13.67 -19.30
N THR A 119 -11.79 14.59 -18.90
CA THR A 119 -12.10 15.48 -17.77
C THR A 119 -13.36 16.30 -18.04
#